data_da005aa707f7392bfce6803627ca622d
#
_entry.id   da005aa707f7392bfce6803627ca622d
#
_cell.length_a   1.000
_cell.length_b   1.000
_cell.length_c   1.000
_cell.angle_alpha   90.00
_cell.angle_beta   90.00
_cell.angle_gamma   90.00
#
_symmetry.space_group_name_H-M   'P 1'
#
loop_
_entity.id
_entity.type
_entity.pdbx_description
1 polymer ?
#
loop_
_entity_poly.entity_id
_entity_poly.type
_entity_poly.pdbx_seq_one_letter_code
_entity_poly.pdbx_strand_id
1 'polypeptide(L)'
;MEEVKEKKTVLTYEGLKSYEDELHNLKVNRRQEVAQKLKEARAQGDLSENAEYDAAKDEQRDIEARIEDLEKILKNVEVVVEDEVEVDKINVGCKVKVRDVAEKEDIQYKIVGSTEADSLKGKISNESPVGRALIGAKVGQTVAVVTPAGTFKYKVLEIERSAV
;
A
#
# COMPACT_ATOMS: atom_id res chain seq x y z
N MET A 1 5.95 -31.78 9.38
CA MET A 1 5.74 -30.33 9.68
C MET A 1 5.60 -29.63 8.35
N GLU A 2 4.40 -29.17 8.04
CA GLU A 2 4.24 -28.24 6.92
C GLU A 2 4.89 -26.92 7.33
N GLU A 3 5.95 -26.52 6.63
CA GLU A 3 6.47 -25.17 6.73
C GLU A 3 5.35 -24.23 6.29
N VAL A 4 4.80 -23.49 7.23
CA VAL A 4 3.94 -22.34 6.91
C VAL A 4 4.82 -21.35 6.15
N LYS A 5 4.79 -21.40 4.82
CA LYS A 5 5.42 -20.37 3.99
C LYS A 5 4.77 -19.05 4.37
N GLU A 6 5.48 -18.22 5.12
CA GLU A 6 5.05 -16.85 5.37
C GLU A 6 4.76 -16.20 4.02
N LYS A 7 3.54 -15.69 3.88
CA LYS A 7 3.11 -15.01 2.66
C LYS A 7 3.96 -13.77 2.45
N LYS A 8 4.70 -13.72 1.33
CA LYS A 8 5.50 -12.55 0.98
C LYS A 8 4.61 -11.34 0.69
N THR A 9 5.02 -10.18 1.17
CA THR A 9 4.39 -8.92 0.80
C THR A 9 4.83 -8.53 -0.61
N VAL A 10 3.88 -8.34 -1.50
CA VAL A 10 4.16 -7.92 -2.89
C VAL A 10 4.18 -6.39 -2.95
N LEU A 11 5.27 -5.83 -3.44
CA LEU A 11 5.47 -4.40 -3.63
C LEU A 11 5.95 -4.10 -5.05
N THR A 12 5.55 -2.93 -5.57
CA THR A 12 6.22 -2.31 -6.70
C THR A 12 7.57 -1.73 -6.25
N TYR A 13 8.47 -1.46 -7.17
CA TYR A 13 9.75 -0.80 -6.84
C TYR A 13 9.52 0.56 -6.18
N GLU A 14 8.57 1.34 -6.67
CA GLU A 14 8.18 2.63 -6.09
C GLU A 14 7.69 2.48 -4.65
N GLY A 15 6.84 1.48 -4.39
CA GLY A 15 6.34 1.19 -3.05
C GLY A 15 7.44 0.74 -2.10
N LEU A 16 8.37 -0.10 -2.55
CA LEU A 16 9.53 -0.51 -1.77
C LEU A 16 10.36 0.70 -1.36
N LYS A 17 10.70 1.55 -2.32
CA LYS A 17 11.48 2.77 -2.07
C LYS A 17 10.78 3.72 -1.11
N SER A 18 9.47 3.92 -1.28
CA SER A 18 8.66 4.75 -0.40
C SER A 18 8.69 4.26 1.05
N TYR A 19 8.58 2.96 1.29
CA TYR A 19 8.65 2.38 2.63
C TYR A 19 10.05 2.43 3.22
N GLU A 20 11.09 2.23 2.43
CA GLU A 20 12.47 2.39 2.88
C GLU A 20 12.76 3.83 3.30
N ASP A 21 12.31 4.81 2.52
CA ASP A 21 12.47 6.24 2.83
C ASP A 21 11.69 6.63 4.09
N GLU A 22 10.45 6.15 4.23
CA GLU A 22 9.65 6.37 5.45
C GLU A 22 10.34 5.79 6.69
N LEU A 23 10.82 4.54 6.60
CA LEU A 23 11.52 3.89 7.70
C LEU A 23 12.78 4.65 8.10
N HIS A 24 13.55 5.09 7.13
CA HIS A 24 14.74 5.91 7.37
C HIS A 24 14.40 7.23 8.08
N ASN A 25 13.39 7.93 7.59
CA ASN A 25 12.92 9.19 8.20
C ASN A 25 12.43 9.00 9.64
N LEU A 26 11.68 7.93 9.91
CA LEU A 26 11.21 7.61 11.26
C LEU A 26 12.38 7.36 12.22
N LYS A 27 13.36 6.57 11.80
CA LYS A 27 14.53 6.21 12.64
C LYS A 27 15.48 7.38 12.88
N VAL A 28 15.73 8.18 11.85
CA VAL A 28 16.74 9.25 11.91
C VAL A 28 16.15 10.56 12.43
N ASN A 29 15.02 10.98 11.87
CA ASN A 29 14.46 12.31 12.16
C ASN A 29 13.39 12.28 13.25
N ARG A 30 12.36 11.46 13.07
CA ARG A 30 11.20 11.46 13.96
C ARG A 30 11.52 11.00 15.39
N ARG A 31 12.37 10.01 15.54
CA ARG A 31 12.85 9.59 16.88
C ARG A 31 13.56 10.71 17.62
N GLN A 32 14.41 11.48 16.92
CA GLN A 32 15.13 12.60 17.53
C GLN A 32 14.19 13.74 17.90
N GLU A 33 13.24 14.08 17.04
CA GLU A 33 12.24 15.12 17.31
C GLU A 33 11.41 14.81 18.55
N VAL A 34 10.93 13.58 18.67
CA VAL A 34 10.13 13.18 19.83
C VAL A 34 10.96 13.07 21.11
N ALA A 35 12.22 12.62 21.01
CA ALA A 35 13.13 12.62 22.15
C ALA A 35 13.38 14.03 22.66
N GLN A 36 13.50 15.01 21.79
CA GLN A 36 13.63 16.42 22.16
C GLN A 36 12.35 16.96 22.83
N LYS A 37 11.18 16.62 22.29
CA LYS A 37 9.88 16.97 22.90
C LYS A 37 9.75 16.40 24.30
N LEU A 38 10.14 15.14 24.52
CA LEU A 38 10.14 14.52 25.84
C LEU A 38 11.08 15.21 26.81
N LYS A 39 12.26 15.58 26.37
CA LYS A 39 13.24 16.32 27.18
C LYS A 39 12.71 17.68 27.60
N GLU A 40 12.10 18.42 26.68
CA GLU A 40 11.49 19.72 26.94
C GLU A 40 10.30 19.62 27.91
N ALA A 41 9.43 18.64 27.71
CA ALA A 41 8.29 18.40 28.59
C ALA A 41 8.72 18.04 30.02
N ARG A 42 9.78 17.23 30.19
CA ARG A 42 10.36 16.93 31.51
C ARG A 42 10.93 18.15 32.21
N ALA A 43 11.52 19.06 31.45
CA ALA A 43 12.08 20.30 31.99
C ALA A 43 11.02 21.27 32.53
N GLN A 44 9.75 21.12 32.18
CA GLN A 44 8.63 21.94 32.62
C GLN A 44 8.07 21.55 34.01
N GLY A 45 8.57 20.48 34.64
CA GLY A 45 8.23 20.12 36.02
C GLY A 45 7.38 18.87 36.18
N ASP A 46 6.22 18.97 36.87
CA ASP A 46 5.41 17.83 37.28
C ASP A 46 4.88 17.02 36.07
N LEU A 47 5.33 15.78 35.95
CA LEU A 47 4.96 14.85 34.88
C LEU A 47 3.57 14.23 35.06
N SER A 48 2.98 14.31 36.25
CA SER A 48 1.68 13.70 36.55
C SER A 48 0.50 14.46 35.89
N GLU A 49 0.67 15.75 35.61
CA GLU A 49 -0.34 16.63 34.99
C GLU A 49 0.20 17.26 33.69
N ASN A 50 1.28 16.74 33.12
CA ASN A 50 1.93 17.32 31.95
C ASN A 50 1.36 16.72 30.66
N ALA A 51 0.38 17.38 30.07
CA ALA A 51 -0.27 16.97 28.82
C ALA A 51 0.71 16.92 27.63
N GLU A 52 1.73 17.77 27.59
CA GLU A 52 2.76 17.77 26.55
C GLU A 52 3.65 16.54 26.65
N TYR A 53 3.97 16.09 27.86
CA TYR A 53 4.71 14.86 28.09
C TYR A 53 3.92 13.62 27.64
N ASP A 54 2.65 13.55 28.00
CA ASP A 54 1.78 12.45 27.59
C ASP A 54 1.60 12.39 26.08
N ALA A 55 1.40 13.53 25.42
CA ALA A 55 1.31 13.62 23.97
C ALA A 55 2.60 13.18 23.28
N ALA A 56 3.76 13.56 23.80
CA ALA A 56 5.06 13.14 23.27
C ALA A 56 5.30 11.64 23.49
N LYS A 57 4.83 11.06 24.60
CA LYS A 57 4.86 9.61 24.83
C LYS A 57 3.99 8.84 23.86
N ASP A 58 2.80 9.34 23.56
CA ASP A 58 1.91 8.73 22.56
C ASP A 58 2.52 8.81 21.17
N GLU A 59 3.09 9.94 20.78
CA GLU A 59 3.80 10.12 19.52
C GLU A 59 4.98 9.13 19.40
N GLN A 60 5.75 8.95 20.49
CA GLN A 60 6.86 7.98 20.52
C GLN A 60 6.36 6.55 20.27
N ARG A 61 5.27 6.19 20.92
CA ARG A 61 4.66 4.85 20.75
C ARG A 61 4.21 4.62 19.33
N ASP A 62 3.57 5.60 18.69
CA ASP A 62 3.11 5.52 17.31
C ASP A 62 4.28 5.39 16.33
N ILE A 63 5.36 6.14 16.53
CA ILE A 63 6.59 6.04 15.74
C ILE A 63 7.20 4.65 15.84
N GLU A 64 7.35 4.11 17.05
CA GLU A 64 7.93 2.77 17.25
C GLU A 64 7.04 1.67 16.65
N ALA A 65 5.73 1.76 16.77
CA ALA A 65 4.79 0.84 16.17
C ALA A 65 4.90 0.87 14.63
N ARG A 66 4.99 2.05 14.04
CA ARG A 66 5.15 2.20 12.58
C ARG A 66 6.49 1.65 12.08
N ILE A 67 7.57 1.87 12.82
CA ILE A 67 8.88 1.29 12.52
C ILE A 67 8.80 -0.24 12.51
N GLU A 68 8.19 -0.82 13.52
CA GLU A 68 8.02 -2.28 13.61
C GLU A 68 7.22 -2.83 12.42
N ASP A 69 6.13 -2.19 12.06
CA ASP A 69 5.30 -2.59 10.91
C ASP A 69 6.09 -2.53 9.59
N LEU A 70 6.84 -1.44 9.36
CA LEU A 70 7.66 -1.29 8.16
C LEU A 70 8.80 -2.32 8.11
N GLU A 71 9.44 -2.60 9.22
CA GLU A 71 10.48 -3.64 9.30
C GLU A 71 9.93 -5.02 9.01
N LYS A 72 8.73 -5.35 9.47
CA LYS A 72 8.04 -6.61 9.12
C LYS A 72 7.71 -6.70 7.64
N ILE A 73 7.18 -5.62 7.05
CA ILE A 73 6.87 -5.56 5.62
C ILE A 73 8.14 -5.77 4.80
N LEU A 74 9.21 -5.02 5.10
CA LEU A 74 10.46 -5.04 4.34
C LEU A 74 11.30 -6.30 4.53
N LYS A 75 11.07 -7.05 5.60
CA LYS A 75 11.78 -8.31 5.88
C LYS A 75 11.43 -9.43 4.89
N ASN A 76 10.20 -9.46 4.40
CA ASN A 76 9.68 -10.52 3.55
C ASN A 76 8.94 -9.95 2.34
N VAL A 77 9.69 -9.36 1.42
CA VAL A 77 9.19 -8.61 0.26
C VAL A 77 9.48 -9.38 -1.03
N GLU A 78 8.48 -9.42 -1.90
CA GLU A 78 8.62 -9.74 -3.31
C GLU A 78 8.42 -8.47 -4.13
N VAL A 79 9.47 -8.04 -4.84
CA VAL A 79 9.44 -6.82 -5.65
C VAL A 79 9.04 -7.14 -7.08
N VAL A 80 8.01 -6.47 -7.57
CA VAL A 80 7.60 -6.51 -8.97
C VAL A 80 8.38 -5.42 -9.72
N VAL A 81 9.21 -5.86 -10.67
CA VAL A 81 9.95 -4.94 -11.54
C VAL A 81 9.02 -4.49 -12.65
N GLU A 82 8.56 -3.25 -12.59
CA GLU A 82 7.52 -2.72 -13.49
C GLU A 82 7.93 -2.78 -14.97
N ASP A 83 9.21 -2.58 -15.28
CA ASP A 83 9.74 -2.66 -16.66
C ASP A 83 9.70 -4.08 -17.25
N GLU A 84 9.64 -5.09 -16.41
CA GLU A 84 9.60 -6.50 -16.82
C GLU A 84 8.18 -7.09 -16.81
N VAL A 85 7.18 -6.31 -16.41
CA VAL A 85 5.78 -6.75 -16.35
C VAL A 85 5.26 -6.95 -17.77
N GLU A 86 4.78 -8.16 -18.05
CA GLU A 86 4.10 -8.45 -19.31
C GLU A 86 2.74 -7.74 -19.34
N VAL A 87 2.40 -7.15 -20.50
CA VAL A 87 1.17 -6.39 -20.69
C VAL A 87 0.12 -7.14 -21.54
N ASP A 88 0.36 -8.40 -21.86
CA ASP A 88 -0.62 -9.27 -22.53
C ASP A 88 -1.76 -9.69 -21.58
N LYS A 89 -1.50 -9.72 -20.30
CA LYS A 89 -2.44 -9.98 -19.21
C LYS A 89 -2.27 -8.96 -18.10
N ILE A 90 -3.34 -8.74 -17.34
CA ILE A 90 -3.28 -7.89 -16.16
C ILE A 90 -2.52 -8.60 -15.03
N ASN A 91 -1.50 -7.96 -14.51
CA ASN A 91 -0.72 -8.37 -13.34
C ASN A 91 -0.49 -7.20 -12.38
N VAL A 92 0.08 -7.48 -11.22
CA VAL A 92 0.59 -6.43 -10.33
C VAL A 92 1.67 -5.63 -11.06
N GLY A 93 1.60 -4.29 -10.97
CA GLY A 93 2.48 -3.38 -11.69
C GLY A 93 1.90 -2.90 -13.03
N CYS A 94 0.71 -3.36 -13.42
CA CYS A 94 0.01 -2.87 -14.58
C CYS A 94 -0.90 -1.68 -14.25
N LYS A 95 -1.01 -0.79 -15.22
CA LYS A 95 -2.01 0.27 -15.28
C LYS A 95 -3.08 -0.16 -16.27
N VAL A 96 -4.32 -0.18 -15.84
CA VAL A 96 -5.43 -0.77 -16.58
C VAL A 96 -6.51 0.28 -16.78
N LYS A 97 -6.98 0.41 -18.03
CA LYS A 97 -8.17 1.17 -18.34
C LYS A 97 -9.32 0.20 -18.57
N VAL A 98 -10.37 0.36 -17.80
CA VAL A 98 -11.58 -0.47 -17.88
C VAL A 98 -12.81 0.39 -18.10
N ARG A 99 -13.84 -0.20 -18.71
CA ARG A 99 -15.15 0.43 -18.83
C ARG A 99 -16.14 -0.27 -17.94
N ASP A 100 -16.80 0.49 -17.07
CA ASP A 100 -18.00 0.02 -16.38
C ASP A 100 -19.12 -0.16 -17.39
N VAL A 101 -19.59 -1.39 -17.57
CA VAL A 101 -20.58 -1.73 -18.61
C VAL A 101 -21.93 -1.12 -18.29
N ALA A 102 -22.30 -1.00 -17.01
CA ALA A 102 -23.59 -0.45 -16.61
C ALA A 102 -23.62 1.09 -16.70
N GLU A 103 -22.62 1.73 -16.15
CA GLU A 103 -22.52 3.21 -16.09
C GLU A 103 -21.91 3.81 -17.37
N LYS A 104 -21.29 3.00 -18.21
CA LYS A 104 -20.60 3.40 -19.44
C LYS A 104 -19.49 4.44 -19.21
N GLU A 105 -18.83 4.33 -18.05
CA GLU A 105 -17.72 5.17 -17.64
C GLU A 105 -16.40 4.43 -17.78
N ASP A 106 -15.36 5.15 -18.22
CA ASP A 106 -13.99 4.64 -18.27
C ASP A 106 -13.28 4.97 -16.96
N ILE A 107 -12.66 3.97 -16.37
CA ILE A 107 -11.94 4.09 -15.11
C ILE A 107 -10.52 3.57 -15.29
N GLN A 108 -9.56 4.26 -14.72
CA GLN A 108 -8.16 3.86 -14.73
C GLN A 108 -7.74 3.37 -13.36
N TYR A 109 -7.16 2.17 -13.31
CA TYR A 109 -6.63 1.55 -12.11
C TYR A 109 -5.15 1.20 -12.27
N LYS A 110 -4.41 1.31 -11.18
CA LYS A 110 -3.08 0.70 -11.04
C LYS A 110 -3.21 -0.50 -10.11
N ILE A 111 -2.78 -1.67 -10.55
CA ILE A 111 -2.80 -2.89 -9.73
C ILE A 111 -1.51 -2.93 -8.90
N VAL A 112 -1.68 -2.96 -7.61
CA VAL A 112 -0.58 -2.92 -6.63
C VAL A 112 -0.74 -4.02 -5.58
N GLY A 113 0.27 -4.21 -4.74
CA GLY A 113 0.15 -5.05 -3.56
C GLY A 113 -0.79 -4.42 -2.52
N SER A 114 -1.33 -5.24 -1.61
CA SER A 114 -2.33 -4.80 -0.62
C SER A 114 -1.84 -3.67 0.30
N THR A 115 -0.55 -3.59 0.58
CA THR A 115 0.04 -2.55 1.43
C THR A 115 0.17 -1.19 0.73
N GLU A 116 0.18 -1.17 -0.60
CA GLU A 116 0.26 0.05 -1.42
C GLU A 116 -1.13 0.56 -1.86
N ALA A 117 -2.19 -0.19 -1.60
CA ALA A 117 -3.53 0.12 -2.08
C ALA A 117 -4.04 1.46 -1.54
N ASP A 118 -4.54 2.29 -2.44
CA ASP A 118 -5.17 3.58 -2.13
C ASP A 118 -6.25 3.86 -3.18
N SER A 119 -7.48 3.60 -2.83
CA SER A 119 -8.63 3.73 -3.73
C SER A 119 -8.82 5.16 -4.24
N LEU A 120 -8.47 6.17 -3.45
CA LEU A 120 -8.56 7.57 -3.84
C LEU A 120 -7.58 7.94 -4.95
N LYS A 121 -6.46 7.22 -5.04
CA LYS A 121 -5.44 7.38 -6.08
C LYS A 121 -5.59 6.38 -7.23
N GLY A 122 -6.67 5.60 -7.24
CA GLY A 122 -6.87 4.56 -8.25
C GLY A 122 -5.93 3.36 -8.12
N LYS A 123 -5.27 3.20 -6.98
CA LYS A 123 -4.40 2.05 -6.67
C LYS A 123 -5.22 0.96 -5.99
N ILE A 124 -5.49 -0.12 -6.70
CA ILE A 124 -6.26 -1.25 -6.17
C ILE A 124 -5.39 -2.45 -5.89
N SER A 125 -5.68 -3.11 -4.78
CA SER A 125 -4.98 -4.32 -4.37
C SER A 125 -5.30 -5.49 -5.30
N ASN A 126 -4.28 -6.29 -5.60
CA ASN A 126 -4.44 -7.60 -6.26
C ASN A 126 -5.33 -8.56 -5.46
N GLU A 127 -5.52 -8.32 -4.17
CA GLU A 127 -6.36 -9.12 -3.27
C GLU A 127 -7.78 -8.56 -3.12
N SER A 128 -8.05 -7.34 -3.60
CA SER A 128 -9.40 -6.76 -3.61
C SER A 128 -10.32 -7.49 -4.59
N PRO A 129 -11.66 -7.40 -4.43
CA PRO A 129 -12.60 -8.02 -5.36
C PRO A 129 -12.38 -7.59 -6.81
N VAL A 130 -12.14 -6.30 -7.06
CA VAL A 130 -11.86 -5.76 -8.40
C VAL A 130 -10.51 -6.26 -8.92
N GLY A 131 -9.47 -6.20 -8.09
CA GLY A 131 -8.13 -6.67 -8.45
C GLY A 131 -8.09 -8.15 -8.79
N ARG A 132 -8.73 -8.99 -7.98
CA ARG A 132 -8.84 -10.44 -8.24
C ARG A 132 -9.55 -10.75 -9.55
N ALA A 133 -10.61 -10.03 -9.87
CA ALA A 133 -11.36 -10.23 -11.10
C ALA A 133 -10.58 -9.79 -12.34
N LEU A 134 -9.77 -8.73 -12.22
CA LEU A 134 -8.98 -8.18 -13.33
C LEU A 134 -7.70 -8.96 -13.62
N ILE A 135 -7.03 -9.49 -12.59
CA ILE A 135 -5.77 -10.23 -12.76
C ILE A 135 -5.96 -11.42 -13.71
N GLY A 136 -5.06 -11.53 -14.68
CA GLY A 136 -5.10 -12.56 -15.72
C GLY A 136 -6.01 -12.24 -16.90
N ALA A 137 -6.78 -11.16 -16.87
CA ALA A 137 -7.62 -10.73 -17.98
C ALA A 137 -6.80 -10.06 -19.10
N LYS A 138 -7.31 -10.16 -20.30
CA LYS A 138 -6.73 -9.58 -21.53
C LYS A 138 -7.55 -8.41 -22.04
N VAL A 139 -6.96 -7.56 -22.86
CA VAL A 139 -7.68 -6.48 -23.58
C VAL A 139 -8.85 -7.04 -24.35
N GLY A 140 -10.01 -6.38 -24.23
CA GLY A 140 -11.28 -6.77 -24.85
C GLY A 140 -12.11 -7.77 -24.04
N GLN A 141 -11.56 -8.33 -22.98
CA GLN A 141 -12.26 -9.25 -22.09
C GLN A 141 -13.13 -8.48 -21.10
N THR A 142 -14.32 -9.01 -20.83
CA THR A 142 -15.23 -8.50 -19.80
C THR A 142 -15.14 -9.41 -18.58
N VAL A 143 -14.90 -8.83 -17.41
CA VAL A 143 -14.83 -9.55 -16.14
C VAL A 143 -15.99 -9.17 -15.23
N ALA A 144 -16.46 -10.13 -14.44
CA ALA A 144 -17.46 -9.90 -13.41
C ALA A 144 -16.80 -9.75 -12.05
N VAL A 145 -17.13 -8.66 -11.36
CA VAL A 145 -16.66 -8.37 -10.01
C VAL A 145 -17.80 -8.61 -9.03
N VAL A 146 -17.66 -9.59 -8.17
CA VAL A 146 -18.65 -9.91 -7.13
C VAL A 146 -18.29 -9.20 -5.84
N THR A 147 -19.18 -8.33 -5.37
CA THR A 147 -19.03 -7.60 -4.11
C THR A 147 -20.27 -7.77 -3.24
N PRO A 148 -20.22 -7.46 -1.93
CA PRO A 148 -21.41 -7.44 -1.08
C PRO A 148 -22.52 -6.50 -1.57
N ALA A 149 -22.16 -5.44 -2.31
CA ALA A 149 -23.10 -4.47 -2.90
C ALA A 149 -23.71 -4.94 -4.23
N GLY A 150 -23.25 -6.05 -4.80
CA GLY A 150 -23.74 -6.61 -6.05
C GLY A 150 -22.62 -7.04 -7.00
N THR A 151 -23.01 -7.42 -8.21
CA THR A 151 -22.08 -7.83 -9.26
C THR A 151 -21.94 -6.71 -10.30
N PHE A 152 -20.70 -6.31 -10.54
CA PHE A 152 -20.34 -5.31 -11.54
C PHE A 152 -19.59 -5.96 -12.69
N LYS A 153 -19.72 -5.42 -13.90
CA LYS A 153 -18.99 -5.89 -15.08
C LYS A 153 -18.07 -4.79 -15.60
N TYR A 154 -16.81 -5.15 -15.81
CA TYR A 154 -15.81 -4.27 -16.39
C TYR A 154 -15.23 -4.87 -17.66
N LYS A 155 -15.17 -4.07 -18.73
CA LYS A 155 -14.49 -4.42 -19.97
C LYS A 155 -13.08 -3.84 -19.94
N VAL A 156 -12.08 -4.67 -20.17
CA VAL A 156 -10.68 -4.22 -20.26
C VAL A 156 -10.44 -3.54 -21.59
N LEU A 157 -10.09 -2.26 -21.57
CA LEU A 157 -9.82 -1.45 -22.75
C LEU A 157 -8.33 -1.39 -23.09
N GLU A 158 -7.49 -1.16 -22.10
CA GLU A 158 -6.04 -1.00 -22.27
C GLU A 158 -5.30 -1.59 -21.08
N ILE A 159 -4.14 -2.16 -21.33
CA ILE A 159 -3.20 -2.64 -20.32
C ILE A 159 -1.84 -2.00 -20.64
N GLU A 160 -1.29 -1.26 -19.68
CA GLU A 160 0.02 -0.62 -19.80
C GLU A 160 0.91 -1.01 -18.62
N ARG A 161 2.22 -0.94 -18.83
CA ARG A 161 3.17 -0.94 -17.71
C ARG A 161 3.00 0.36 -16.93
N SER A 162 3.03 0.25 -15.60
CA SER A 162 3.06 1.44 -14.79
C SER A 162 4.40 2.15 -15.03
N ALA A 163 4.37 3.36 -15.56
CA ALA A 163 5.57 4.16 -15.72
C ALA A 163 6.14 4.55 -14.36
N VAL A 164 7.43 4.40 -14.19
CA VAL A 164 8.18 4.87 -13.02
C VAL A 164 8.37 6.38 -13.10
#